data_88220a9feaef1bb7307c59270a66964b
#
_entry.id   88220a9feaef1bb7307c59270a66964b
#
_cell.length_a   1.000
_cell.length_b   1.000
_cell.length_c   1.000
_cell.angle_alpha   90.00
_cell.angle_beta   90.00
_cell.angle_gamma   90.00
#
_symmetry.space_group_name_H-M   'P 1'
#
loop_
_entity.id
_entity.type
_entity.pdbx_description
1 polymer ?
#
loop_
_entity_poly.entity_id
_entity_poly.type
_entity_poly.pdbx_seq_one_letter_code
_entity_poly.pdbx_strand_id
1 'polypeptide(L)'
;FSDESGHYPAGSYVRNPPGSGHAPFSEDGCSILVKLRQFEPQDLTPVVIDTQSAILWQPGDTADTLSLHSFGEEQVAMLRVAAAREYLAAVNPGGTEIFVVSGTICYDNEPLPAESWLRFPAGHAASLTAVDDCVLWIKRGHLPRLI
;
A
#
# COMPACT_ATOMS: atom_id res chain seq x y z
N PHE A 1 -16.82 2.26 -3.94
CA PHE A 1 -17.37 1.85 -5.25
C PHE A 1 -18.04 0.48 -5.17
N SER A 2 -18.78 0.13 -6.21
CA SER A 2 -19.39 -1.20 -6.38
C SER A 2 -19.09 -1.73 -7.78
N ASP A 3 -19.21 -3.04 -7.96
CA ASP A 3 -19.22 -3.72 -9.25
C ASP A 3 -20.17 -4.94 -9.21
N GLU A 4 -20.15 -5.80 -10.22
CA GLU A 4 -21.00 -6.98 -10.31
C GLU A 4 -20.71 -8.01 -9.18
N SER A 5 -19.53 -7.93 -8.58
CA SER A 5 -19.07 -8.86 -7.54
C SER A 5 -19.38 -8.38 -6.14
N GLY A 6 -19.61 -7.08 -5.93
CA GLY A 6 -19.94 -6.59 -4.60
C GLY A 6 -19.82 -5.08 -4.41
N HIS A 7 -19.90 -4.70 -3.12
CA HIS A 7 -19.74 -3.33 -2.65
C HIS A 7 -18.43 -3.21 -1.87
N TYR A 8 -17.65 -2.20 -2.20
CA TYR A 8 -16.32 -1.94 -1.64
C TYR A 8 -16.30 -0.55 -0.99
N PRO A 9 -16.55 -0.45 0.32
CA PRO A 9 -16.51 0.83 1.04
C PRO A 9 -15.10 1.42 1.08
N ALA A 10 -14.98 2.65 1.60
CA ALA A 10 -13.67 3.25 1.86
C ALA A 10 -12.82 2.33 2.75
N GLY A 11 -11.53 2.21 2.45
CA GLY A 11 -10.62 1.28 3.11
C GLY A 11 -10.63 -0.14 2.53
N SER A 12 -11.35 -0.40 1.44
CA SER A 12 -11.24 -1.68 0.74
C SER A 12 -9.96 -1.75 -0.09
N TYR A 13 -9.21 -2.84 0.08
CA TYR A 13 -8.15 -3.25 -0.85
C TYR A 13 -8.70 -4.33 -1.78
N VAL A 14 -8.62 -4.07 -3.08
CA VAL A 14 -9.13 -4.99 -4.11
C VAL A 14 -8.02 -5.31 -5.11
N ARG A 15 -7.88 -6.59 -5.44
CA ARG A 15 -6.91 -7.09 -6.39
C ARG A 15 -7.62 -7.97 -7.43
N ASN A 16 -7.63 -7.51 -8.67
CA ASN A 16 -8.26 -8.18 -9.81
C ASN A 16 -7.17 -8.68 -10.76
N PRO A 17 -6.89 -10.00 -10.80
CA PRO A 17 -5.82 -10.57 -11.60
C PRO A 17 -6.11 -10.49 -13.11
N PRO A 18 -5.09 -10.72 -13.95
CA PRO A 18 -5.26 -10.80 -15.41
C PRO A 18 -6.36 -11.77 -15.81
N GLY A 19 -7.18 -11.38 -16.79
CA GLY A 19 -8.33 -12.17 -17.26
C GLY A 19 -9.62 -11.93 -16.47
N SER A 20 -9.58 -11.20 -15.34
CA SER A 20 -10.78 -10.69 -14.71
C SER A 20 -11.26 -9.41 -15.41
N GLY A 21 -12.55 -9.16 -15.35
CA GLY A 21 -13.17 -7.94 -15.83
C GLY A 21 -14.26 -7.50 -14.86
N HIS A 22 -14.43 -6.19 -14.68
CA HIS A 22 -15.50 -5.62 -13.89
C HIS A 22 -15.91 -4.26 -14.44
N ALA A 23 -17.09 -3.79 -14.09
CA ALA A 23 -17.60 -2.45 -14.40
C ALA A 23 -17.82 -1.65 -13.11
N PRO A 24 -16.79 -1.01 -12.57
CA PRO A 24 -16.91 -0.27 -11.32
C PRO A 24 -17.75 0.99 -11.50
N PHE A 25 -18.58 1.28 -10.51
CA PHE A 25 -19.38 2.52 -10.43
C PHE A 25 -19.43 3.04 -8.99
N SER A 26 -19.73 4.34 -8.86
CA SER A 26 -19.97 4.99 -7.57
C SER A 26 -21.01 6.09 -7.76
N GLU A 27 -22.11 6.05 -7.00
CA GLU A 27 -23.18 7.04 -7.07
C GLU A 27 -22.71 8.41 -6.54
N ASP A 28 -22.01 8.39 -5.39
CA ASP A 28 -21.54 9.61 -4.72
C ASP A 28 -20.11 10.00 -5.12
N GLY A 29 -19.50 9.24 -6.02
CA GLY A 29 -18.07 9.36 -6.31
C GLY A 29 -17.19 8.67 -5.27
N CYS A 30 -15.92 8.45 -5.63
CA CYS A 30 -14.92 7.89 -4.72
C CYS A 30 -13.51 8.28 -5.17
N SER A 31 -12.56 8.27 -4.22
CA SER A 31 -11.13 8.33 -4.52
C SER A 31 -10.55 6.93 -4.51
N ILE A 32 -9.80 6.57 -5.53
CA ILE A 32 -9.15 5.27 -5.64
C ILE A 32 -7.68 5.41 -6.03
N LEU A 33 -6.80 4.65 -5.38
CA LEU A 33 -5.44 4.42 -5.85
C LEU A 33 -5.44 3.20 -6.77
N VAL A 34 -5.18 3.40 -8.05
CA VAL A 34 -5.21 2.32 -9.04
C VAL A 34 -3.81 2.03 -9.55
N LYS A 35 -3.45 0.74 -9.55
CA LYS A 35 -2.21 0.25 -10.15
C LYS A 35 -2.55 -0.79 -11.21
N LEU A 36 -2.36 -0.44 -12.47
CA LEU A 36 -2.70 -1.27 -13.62
C LEU A 36 -1.49 -2.03 -14.16
N ARG A 37 -1.73 -3.25 -14.66
CA ARG A 37 -0.74 -4.09 -15.36
C ARG A 37 0.52 -4.37 -14.54
N GLN A 38 0.35 -4.63 -13.24
CA GLN A 38 1.44 -4.87 -12.30
C GLN A 38 1.43 -6.28 -11.71
N PHE A 39 0.72 -7.18 -12.31
CA PHE A 39 0.69 -8.58 -11.90
C PHE A 39 1.80 -9.36 -12.59
N GLU A 40 2.47 -10.21 -11.82
CA GLU A 40 3.21 -11.31 -12.42
C GLU A 40 2.25 -12.23 -13.17
N PRO A 41 2.60 -12.76 -14.35
CA PRO A 41 1.67 -13.54 -15.16
C PRO A 41 1.06 -14.76 -14.46
N GLN A 42 1.74 -15.31 -13.45
CA GLN A 42 1.30 -16.46 -12.69
C GLN A 42 0.52 -16.10 -11.42
N ASP A 43 0.47 -14.82 -11.06
CA ASP A 43 -0.27 -14.34 -9.90
C ASP A 43 -1.74 -14.10 -10.28
N LEU A 44 -2.55 -15.15 -10.15
CA LEU A 44 -3.96 -15.15 -10.50
C LEU A 44 -4.88 -15.10 -9.28
N THR A 45 -4.37 -14.72 -8.12
CA THR A 45 -5.13 -14.71 -6.87
C THR A 45 -5.93 -13.40 -6.74
N PRO A 46 -7.27 -13.45 -6.77
CA PRO A 46 -8.10 -12.31 -6.43
C PRO A 46 -8.05 -12.07 -4.92
N VAL A 47 -8.07 -10.81 -4.51
CA VAL A 47 -8.03 -10.41 -3.10
C VAL A 47 -9.03 -9.31 -2.84
N VAL A 48 -9.80 -9.43 -1.77
CA VAL A 48 -10.63 -8.36 -1.21
C VAL A 48 -10.43 -8.33 0.30
N ILE A 49 -9.95 -7.20 0.82
CA ILE A 49 -9.66 -7.01 2.25
C ILE A 49 -10.28 -5.69 2.71
N ASP A 50 -11.05 -5.73 3.80
CA ASP A 50 -11.42 -4.55 4.56
C ASP A 50 -10.24 -4.16 5.47
N THR A 51 -9.50 -3.11 5.09
CA THR A 51 -8.33 -2.65 5.85
C THR A 51 -8.70 -1.93 7.14
N GLN A 52 -9.99 -1.64 7.36
CA GLN A 52 -10.48 -1.05 8.61
C GLN A 52 -10.72 -2.10 9.69
N SER A 53 -10.80 -3.39 9.33
CA SER A 53 -10.98 -4.48 10.29
C SER A 53 -9.79 -4.59 11.25
N ALA A 54 -10.01 -4.27 12.52
CA ALA A 54 -8.96 -4.21 13.53
C ALA A 54 -8.26 -5.56 13.77
N ILE A 55 -8.98 -6.66 13.59
CA ILE A 55 -8.46 -8.03 13.83
C ILE A 55 -7.35 -8.43 12.83
N LEU A 56 -7.28 -7.78 11.69
CA LEU A 56 -6.29 -8.09 10.66
C LEU A 56 -4.93 -7.42 10.89
N TRP A 57 -4.87 -6.43 11.78
CA TRP A 57 -3.66 -5.69 12.08
C TRP A 57 -2.81 -6.43 13.11
N GLN A 58 -1.53 -6.56 12.81
CA GLN A 58 -0.54 -7.16 13.68
C GLN A 58 0.27 -6.05 14.35
N PRO A 59 0.28 -5.96 15.69
CA PRO A 59 1.09 -4.98 16.41
C PRO A 59 2.59 -5.18 16.13
N GLY A 60 3.32 -4.06 16.02
CA GLY A 60 4.76 -4.04 15.84
C GLY A 60 5.42 -2.91 16.61
N ASP A 61 6.75 -2.99 16.81
CA ASP A 61 7.50 -2.03 17.61
C ASP A 61 7.52 -0.63 16.99
N THR A 62 7.57 -0.53 15.67
CA THR A 62 7.66 0.75 14.94
C THR A 62 6.38 1.07 14.17
N ALA A 63 5.63 0.06 13.79
CA ALA A 63 4.36 0.21 13.07
C ALA A 63 3.52 -1.06 13.22
N ASP A 64 2.22 -0.90 13.34
CA ASP A 64 1.30 -2.01 13.15
C ASP A 64 1.22 -2.32 11.66
N THR A 65 1.13 -3.59 11.33
CA THR A 65 1.14 -4.06 9.94
C THR A 65 -0.10 -4.88 9.60
N LEU A 66 -0.67 -4.63 8.44
CA LEU A 66 -1.70 -5.47 7.83
C LEU A 66 -1.18 -5.97 6.49
N SER A 67 -0.91 -7.28 6.39
CA SER A 67 -0.49 -7.90 5.14
C SER A 67 -1.66 -7.95 4.16
N LEU A 68 -1.48 -7.45 2.95
CA LEU A 68 -2.50 -7.42 1.90
C LEU A 68 -2.30 -8.52 0.87
N HIS A 69 -1.07 -8.71 0.41
CA HIS A 69 -0.73 -9.70 -0.61
C HIS A 69 0.77 -10.00 -0.64
N SER A 70 1.12 -11.19 -1.07
CA SER A 70 2.51 -11.54 -1.42
C SER A 70 2.53 -12.55 -2.57
N PHE A 71 3.47 -12.36 -3.50
CA PHE A 71 3.75 -13.29 -4.58
C PHE A 71 5.21 -13.17 -5.01
N GLY A 72 5.98 -14.26 -4.93
CA GLY A 72 7.42 -14.21 -5.17
C GLY A 72 8.12 -13.21 -4.26
N GLU A 73 8.81 -12.24 -4.84
CA GLU A 73 9.47 -11.16 -4.09
C GLU A 73 8.52 -9.98 -3.77
N GLU A 74 7.37 -9.91 -4.43
CA GLU A 74 6.38 -8.85 -4.19
C GLU A 74 5.71 -9.01 -2.84
N GLN A 75 5.65 -7.92 -2.08
CA GLN A 75 4.94 -7.82 -0.81
C GLN A 75 4.14 -6.52 -0.77
N VAL A 76 2.88 -6.61 -0.41
CA VAL A 76 1.98 -5.47 -0.26
C VAL A 76 1.39 -5.47 1.14
N ALA A 77 1.46 -4.34 1.82
CA ALA A 77 0.94 -4.20 3.18
C ALA A 77 0.40 -2.78 3.44
N MET A 78 -0.39 -2.65 4.50
CA MET A 78 -0.65 -1.38 5.15
C MET A 78 0.17 -1.27 6.43
N LEU A 79 0.54 -0.06 6.79
CA LEU A 79 1.24 0.27 8.03
C LEU A 79 0.48 1.35 8.77
N ARG A 80 0.37 1.22 10.10
CA ARG A 80 -0.02 2.31 11.00
C ARG A 80 1.19 2.73 11.79
N VAL A 81 1.60 3.98 11.63
CA VAL A 81 2.75 4.57 12.29
C VAL A 81 2.25 5.67 13.21
N ALA A 82 2.46 5.52 14.52
CA ALA A 82 2.02 6.52 15.48
C ALA A 82 2.86 7.80 15.37
N ALA A 83 2.27 8.92 15.74
CA ALA A 83 2.92 10.23 15.76
C ALA A 83 4.29 10.19 16.43
N ALA A 84 5.25 10.93 15.89
CA ALA A 84 6.65 11.01 16.32
C ALA A 84 7.43 9.68 16.26
N ARG A 85 6.87 8.63 15.68
CA ARG A 85 7.59 7.36 15.43
C ARG A 85 8.34 7.40 14.11
N GLU A 86 9.48 6.76 14.12
CA GLU A 86 10.29 6.51 12.93
C GLU A 86 9.97 5.14 12.35
N TYR A 87 9.79 5.09 11.05
CA TYR A 87 9.66 3.86 10.28
C TYR A 87 10.80 3.74 9.28
N LEU A 88 11.59 2.70 9.41
CA LEU A 88 12.67 2.40 8.48
C LEU A 88 12.16 1.49 7.35
N ALA A 89 12.01 2.06 6.16
CA ALA A 89 11.83 1.27 4.95
C ALA A 89 13.18 0.64 4.57
N ALA A 90 13.38 -0.59 5.01
CA ALA A 90 14.63 -1.32 4.79
C ALA A 90 14.93 -1.51 3.30
N VAL A 91 16.20 -1.68 2.97
CA VAL A 91 16.66 -2.01 1.62
C VAL A 91 15.88 -3.21 1.07
N ASN A 92 15.38 -3.05 -0.16
CA ASN A 92 14.74 -4.14 -0.89
C ASN A 92 15.35 -4.25 -2.31
N PRO A 93 15.73 -5.46 -2.76
CA PRO A 93 16.32 -5.66 -4.08
C PRO A 93 15.42 -5.28 -5.25
N GLY A 94 14.11 -5.35 -5.07
CA GLY A 94 13.09 -4.92 -6.04
C GLY A 94 12.47 -3.57 -5.71
N GLY A 95 13.16 -2.74 -4.90
CA GLY A 95 12.69 -1.40 -4.54
C GLY A 95 11.44 -1.37 -3.66
N THR A 96 11.03 -0.16 -3.31
CA THR A 96 9.90 0.08 -2.40
C THR A 96 9.07 1.25 -2.91
N GLU A 97 7.76 1.10 -2.89
CA GLU A 97 6.77 2.16 -3.08
C GLU A 97 6.00 2.39 -1.79
N ILE A 98 5.71 3.66 -1.48
CA ILE A 98 4.90 4.06 -0.33
C ILE A 98 3.88 5.11 -0.79
N PHE A 99 2.64 4.94 -0.39
CA PHE A 99 1.57 5.91 -0.57
C PHE A 99 1.01 6.29 0.80
N VAL A 100 0.94 7.59 1.08
CA VAL A 100 0.38 8.11 2.32
C VAL A 100 -1.14 8.11 2.20
N VAL A 101 -1.79 7.18 2.88
CA VAL A 101 -3.27 7.04 2.84
C VAL A 101 -3.93 8.08 3.73
N SER A 102 -3.35 8.32 4.91
CA SER A 102 -3.80 9.37 5.84
C SER A 102 -2.65 9.81 6.73
N GLY A 103 -2.77 11.01 7.30
CA GLY A 103 -1.74 11.64 8.11
C GLY A 103 -0.63 12.27 7.27
N THR A 104 0.48 12.60 7.93
CA THR A 104 1.65 13.27 7.33
C THR A 104 2.92 12.58 7.78
N ILE A 105 3.75 12.17 6.84
CA ILE A 105 5.11 11.68 7.10
C ILE A 105 6.14 12.74 6.72
N CYS A 106 7.31 12.69 7.33
CA CYS A 106 8.47 13.50 6.96
C CYS A 106 9.54 12.58 6.35
N TYR A 107 10.03 12.94 5.18
CA TYR A 107 11.17 12.32 4.53
C TYR A 107 12.16 13.40 4.09
N ASP A 108 13.43 13.27 4.48
CA ASP A 108 14.51 14.25 4.17
C ASP A 108 14.14 15.69 4.57
N ASN A 109 13.53 15.85 5.75
CA ASN A 109 13.00 17.11 6.30
C ASN A 109 11.82 17.74 5.51
N GLU A 110 11.25 17.03 4.55
CA GLU A 110 10.08 17.47 3.80
C GLU A 110 8.82 16.79 4.34
N PRO A 111 7.79 17.53 4.76
CA PRO A 111 6.50 16.96 5.16
C PRO A 111 5.70 16.54 3.92
N LEU A 112 5.23 15.31 3.95
CA LEU A 112 4.48 14.66 2.88
C LEU A 112 3.09 14.29 3.41
N PRO A 113 2.04 15.03 3.07
CA PRO A 113 0.69 14.78 3.55
C PRO A 113 0.05 13.58 2.86
N ALA A 114 -1.20 13.27 3.25
CA ALA A 114 -2.03 12.28 2.55
C ALA A 114 -2.01 12.50 1.03
N GLU A 115 -2.10 11.39 0.30
CA GLU A 115 -1.99 11.29 -1.16
C GLU A 115 -0.57 11.53 -1.73
N SER A 116 0.44 11.74 -0.86
CA SER A 116 1.84 11.74 -1.30
C SER A 116 2.28 10.33 -1.68
N TRP A 117 3.09 10.24 -2.73
CA TRP A 117 3.61 8.99 -3.25
C TRP A 117 5.12 9.02 -3.37
N LEU A 118 5.79 8.05 -2.73
CA LEU A 118 7.24 7.90 -2.74
C LEU A 118 7.62 6.60 -3.46
N ARG A 119 8.74 6.65 -4.14
CA ARG A 119 9.27 5.51 -4.86
C ARG A 119 10.77 5.43 -4.70
N PHE A 120 11.23 4.37 -4.07
CA PHE A 120 12.65 4.13 -3.79
C PHE A 120 13.17 3.00 -4.68
N PRO A 121 14.26 3.23 -5.42
CA PRO A 121 14.83 2.21 -6.28
C PRO A 121 15.41 1.05 -5.47
N ALA A 122 15.76 -0.02 -6.18
CA ALA A 122 16.50 -1.15 -5.60
C ALA A 122 17.76 -0.67 -4.86
N GLY A 123 18.00 -1.21 -3.68
CA GLY A 123 19.15 -0.88 -2.86
C GLY A 123 19.02 0.38 -2.00
N HIS A 124 17.91 1.11 -2.08
CA HIS A 124 17.68 2.29 -1.27
C HIS A 124 16.96 1.94 0.05
N ALA A 125 17.45 2.47 1.15
CA ALA A 125 16.75 2.50 2.43
C ALA A 125 16.24 3.92 2.71
N ALA A 126 15.06 4.06 3.30
CA ALA A 126 14.52 5.35 3.66
C ALA A 126 14.03 5.34 5.11
N SER A 127 14.39 6.37 5.87
CA SER A 127 13.83 6.64 7.18
C SER A 127 12.72 7.67 7.04
N LEU A 128 11.55 7.35 7.56
CA LEU A 128 10.35 8.17 7.53
C LEU A 128 9.91 8.44 8.95
N THR A 129 9.62 9.69 9.27
CA THR A 129 9.09 10.07 10.60
C THR A 129 7.63 10.46 10.45
N ALA A 130 6.75 9.86 11.24
CA ALA A 130 5.35 10.26 11.31
C ALA A 130 5.22 11.60 12.05
N VAL A 131 4.66 12.61 11.40
CA VAL A 131 4.37 13.92 12.01
C VAL A 131 3.14 13.80 12.90
N ASP A 132 2.14 13.10 12.42
CA ASP A 132 0.92 12.71 13.12
C ASP A 132 0.65 11.22 12.92
N ASP A 133 -0.44 10.67 13.45
CA ASP A 133 -0.79 9.25 13.23
C ASP A 133 -1.05 9.01 11.74
N CYS A 134 -0.26 8.12 11.15
CA CYS A 134 -0.27 7.87 9.71
C CYS A 134 -0.73 6.48 9.36
N VAL A 135 -1.42 6.37 8.22
CA VAL A 135 -1.65 5.11 7.53
C VAL A 135 -0.95 5.15 6.19
N LEU A 136 -0.08 4.17 5.96
CA LEU A 136 0.70 4.04 4.73
C LEU A 136 0.31 2.75 4.01
N TRP A 137 0.19 2.80 2.69
CA TRP A 137 0.23 1.62 1.84
C TRP A 137 1.68 1.45 1.36
N ILE A 138 2.20 0.24 1.44
CA ILE A 138 3.57 -0.07 1.03
C ILE A 138 3.59 -1.28 0.10
N LYS A 139 4.38 -1.19 -0.97
CA LYS A 139 4.65 -2.28 -1.90
C LYS A 139 6.15 -2.41 -2.11
N ARG A 140 6.67 -3.64 -2.02
CA ARG A 140 8.09 -3.95 -2.14
C ARG A 140 8.32 -5.06 -3.16
N GLY A 141 9.54 -5.13 -3.71
CA GLY A 141 9.98 -6.25 -4.51
C GLY A 141 9.48 -6.25 -5.96
N HIS A 142 8.88 -5.16 -6.44
CA HIS A 142 8.17 -5.11 -7.72
C HIS A 142 8.75 -4.11 -8.73
N LEU A 143 9.68 -3.28 -8.31
CA LEU A 143 10.28 -2.30 -9.22
C LEU A 143 11.35 -2.97 -10.09
N PRO A 144 11.52 -2.54 -11.35
CA PRO A 144 12.58 -3.03 -12.20
C PRO A 144 13.95 -2.85 -11.52
N ARG A 145 14.75 -3.89 -11.53
CA ARG A 145 16.17 -3.78 -11.11
C ARG A 145 16.86 -2.88 -12.12
N LEU A 146 17.56 -1.86 -11.64
CA LEU A 146 18.48 -1.10 -12.50
C LEU A 146 19.59 -2.08 -12.92
N ILE A 147 19.70 -2.31 -14.21
CA ILE A 147 20.75 -3.15 -14.82
C ILE A 147 22.02 -2.33 -14.89
#